data_258b90691bee10c54527f369d89a5dce
#
_entry.id   258b90691bee10c54527f369d89a5dce
#
_cell.length_a   1.000
_cell.length_b   1.000
_cell.length_c   1.000
_cell.angle_alpha   90.00
_cell.angle_beta   90.00
_cell.angle_gamma   90.00
#
_symmetry.space_group_name_H-M   'P 1'
#
loop_
_entity.id
_entity.type
_entity.pdbx_description
1 polymer ?
#
loop_
_entity_poly.entity_id
_entity_poly.type
_entity_poly.pdbx_seq_one_letter_code
_entity_poly.pdbx_strand_id
1 'polypeptide(L)'
;MTPLAIEQRPEGLYLPSLDLFLDPTAKVGRAYLSHAHADHAGGAESAVVLGTPETLALLDARRDAPLGERSSAVPFGRELDFGPCKVTLEPAGHVLGASQLVVDHAGGRFVYTGDVSLGPARTHAEGKAIPCDELLVESTFGAPIFAWPNRDEELARLVAFCNEAIEGGRRALVLAYSLGKAQELTASLRATGLRPVLHGAAYRVATAYEGLGVDLGIAAGETLAYADALGGARRKKAPAAVVIAPPWSAKAHAKSPCDVAFCSAFALVDAHVDRVRADRGFVLSDHASFDELVALVRASGARTITTTHGLAEPLARHLARLGLRASAVVRDAIDAPEDSA
;
A
#
# COMPACT_ATOMS: atom_id res chain seq x y z
N MET A 1 -1.95 -10.42 -32.88
CA MET A 1 -0.87 -9.77 -32.12
C MET A 1 -0.31 -10.79 -31.16
N THR A 2 1.00 -10.86 -31.01
CA THR A 2 1.63 -11.80 -30.07
C THR A 2 1.68 -11.15 -28.69
N PRO A 3 1.10 -11.77 -27.64
CA PRO A 3 1.13 -11.27 -26.27
C PRO A 3 2.56 -11.12 -25.75
N LEU A 4 2.74 -10.24 -24.76
CA LEU A 4 3.98 -10.15 -24.01
C LEU A 4 4.17 -11.44 -23.20
N ALA A 5 5.33 -12.08 -23.38
CA ALA A 5 5.61 -13.30 -22.64
C ALA A 5 5.81 -12.98 -21.14
N ILE A 6 5.07 -13.68 -20.29
CA ILE A 6 5.23 -13.66 -18.83
C ILE A 6 5.58 -15.08 -18.39
N GLU A 7 6.69 -15.23 -17.67
CA GLU A 7 7.12 -16.49 -17.10
C GLU A 7 6.97 -16.46 -15.58
N GLN A 8 6.42 -17.54 -15.03
CA GLN A 8 6.46 -17.75 -13.58
C GLN A 8 7.77 -18.46 -13.24
N ARG A 9 8.59 -17.84 -12.40
CA ARG A 9 9.85 -18.38 -11.90
C ARG A 9 9.82 -18.48 -10.37
N PRO A 10 10.74 -19.20 -9.73
CA PRO A 10 10.77 -19.31 -8.27
C PRO A 10 10.81 -17.95 -7.56
N GLU A 11 11.51 -16.97 -8.13
CA GLU A 11 11.65 -15.63 -7.57
C GLU A 11 10.45 -14.71 -7.87
N GLY A 12 9.53 -15.09 -8.76
CA GLY A 12 8.35 -14.32 -9.11
C GLY A 12 8.04 -14.26 -10.60
N LEU A 13 7.25 -13.28 -11.01
CA LEU A 13 6.89 -13.06 -12.41
C LEU A 13 8.04 -12.37 -13.16
N TYR A 14 8.36 -12.89 -14.32
CA TYR A 14 9.47 -12.43 -15.15
C TYR A 14 9.02 -12.09 -16.57
N LEU A 15 9.50 -10.98 -17.06
CA LEU A 15 9.30 -10.50 -18.44
C LEU A 15 10.57 -10.71 -19.25
N PRO A 16 10.67 -11.80 -20.06
CA PRO A 16 11.90 -12.14 -20.79
C PRO A 16 12.37 -11.04 -21.75
N SER A 17 11.44 -10.34 -22.42
CA SER A 17 11.74 -9.26 -23.37
C SER A 17 12.39 -8.03 -22.73
N LEU A 18 12.25 -7.87 -21.41
CA LEU A 18 12.81 -6.77 -20.62
C LEU A 18 13.96 -7.22 -19.72
N ASP A 19 14.18 -8.54 -19.59
CA ASP A 19 15.03 -9.13 -18.55
C ASP A 19 14.72 -8.54 -17.16
N LEU A 20 13.42 -8.57 -16.79
CA LEU A 20 12.89 -7.85 -15.63
C LEU A 20 11.94 -8.73 -14.82
N PHE A 21 12.17 -8.84 -13.52
CA PHE A 21 11.23 -9.43 -12.57
C PHE A 21 10.28 -8.38 -12.00
N LEU A 22 9.02 -8.74 -11.82
CA LEU A 22 7.97 -7.90 -11.22
C LEU A 22 7.81 -8.26 -9.75
N ASP A 23 8.10 -7.33 -8.85
CA ASP A 23 8.04 -7.48 -7.38
C ASP A 23 8.55 -8.86 -6.93
N PRO A 24 9.81 -9.23 -7.24
CA PRO A 24 10.32 -10.55 -6.93
C PRO A 24 10.44 -10.76 -5.42
N THR A 25 10.26 -12.01 -5.00
CA THR A 25 10.33 -12.44 -3.59
C THR A 25 11.77 -12.62 -3.07
N ALA A 26 12.73 -12.57 -3.97
CA ALA A 26 14.15 -12.77 -3.66
C ALA A 26 15.04 -11.92 -4.58
N LYS A 27 16.33 -11.87 -4.26
CA LYS A 27 17.36 -11.22 -5.06
C LYS A 27 17.45 -11.82 -6.47
N VAL A 28 17.43 -10.95 -7.48
CA VAL A 28 17.52 -11.29 -8.91
C VAL A 28 18.54 -10.38 -9.63
N GLY A 29 18.67 -10.52 -10.95
CA GLY A 29 19.49 -9.62 -11.76
C GLY A 29 18.90 -8.21 -11.83
N ARG A 30 17.64 -8.10 -12.26
CA ARG A 30 16.92 -6.85 -12.39
C ARG A 30 15.50 -7.00 -11.85
N ALA A 31 15.15 -6.17 -10.87
CA ALA A 31 13.85 -6.11 -10.23
C ALA A 31 13.15 -4.79 -10.54
N TYR A 32 11.87 -4.83 -10.88
CA TYR A 32 10.96 -3.72 -10.75
C TYR A 32 10.20 -3.87 -9.43
N LEU A 33 10.19 -2.82 -8.60
CA LEU A 33 9.43 -2.77 -7.36
C LEU A 33 8.32 -1.74 -7.52
N SER A 34 7.09 -2.23 -7.50
CA SER A 34 5.90 -1.39 -7.70
C SER A 34 5.71 -0.38 -6.58
N HIS A 35 6.03 -0.77 -5.34
CA HIS A 35 5.95 0.08 -4.14
C HIS A 35 6.83 -0.48 -3.00
N ALA A 36 6.84 0.21 -1.86
CA ALA A 36 7.80 -0.05 -0.78
C ALA A 36 7.26 -0.95 0.37
N HIS A 37 6.15 -1.70 0.21
CA HIS A 37 5.73 -2.70 1.19
C HIS A 37 6.67 -3.90 1.19
N ALA A 38 6.77 -4.58 2.33
CA ALA A 38 7.79 -5.62 2.56
C ALA A 38 7.58 -6.86 1.68
N ASP A 39 6.35 -7.23 1.42
CA ASP A 39 5.95 -8.36 0.56
C ASP A 39 6.22 -8.13 -0.93
N HIS A 40 6.39 -6.87 -1.35
CA HIS A 40 6.82 -6.48 -2.69
C HIS A 40 8.33 -6.14 -2.79
N ALA A 41 9.01 -6.01 -1.65
CA ALA A 41 10.40 -5.56 -1.57
C ALA A 41 11.45 -6.68 -1.52
N GLY A 42 11.09 -7.94 -1.75
CA GLY A 42 12.02 -9.09 -1.74
C GLY A 42 13.18 -8.93 -2.72
N GLY A 43 12.95 -8.22 -3.83
CA GLY A 43 13.97 -7.89 -4.83
C GLY A 43 14.89 -6.73 -4.48
N ALA A 44 14.77 -6.10 -3.33
CA ALA A 44 15.57 -4.90 -2.97
C ALA A 44 17.10 -5.14 -2.90
N GLU A 45 17.54 -6.39 -2.81
CA GLU A 45 18.97 -6.77 -2.89
C GLU A 45 19.44 -7.13 -4.31
N SER A 46 18.60 -6.94 -5.33
CA SER A 46 18.93 -7.23 -6.73
C SER A 46 20.05 -6.33 -7.25
N ALA A 47 20.69 -6.75 -8.36
CA ALA A 47 21.80 -5.98 -8.95
C ALA A 47 21.32 -4.63 -9.51
N VAL A 48 20.08 -4.59 -10.04
CA VAL A 48 19.40 -3.37 -10.45
C VAL A 48 18.00 -3.39 -9.86
N VAL A 49 17.60 -2.31 -9.18
CA VAL A 49 16.28 -2.10 -8.61
C VAL A 49 15.62 -0.90 -9.27
N LEU A 50 14.61 -1.16 -10.09
CA LEU A 50 13.82 -0.16 -10.81
C LEU A 50 12.58 0.19 -9.98
N GLY A 51 12.28 1.46 -9.82
CA GLY A 51 11.08 1.96 -9.16
C GLY A 51 10.98 3.48 -9.25
N THR A 52 9.91 4.06 -8.73
CA THR A 52 9.82 5.53 -8.64
C THR A 52 10.82 6.07 -7.62
N PRO A 53 11.24 7.36 -7.73
CA PRO A 53 12.10 7.98 -6.74
C PRO A 53 11.57 7.84 -5.32
N GLU A 54 10.25 8.00 -5.15
CA GLU A 54 9.56 7.91 -3.87
C GLU A 54 9.60 6.49 -3.32
N THR A 55 9.29 5.48 -4.14
CA THR A 55 9.38 4.06 -3.74
C THR A 55 10.78 3.70 -3.26
N LEU A 56 11.81 4.09 -4.02
CA LEU A 56 13.21 3.78 -3.66
C LEU A 56 13.65 4.51 -2.39
N ALA A 57 13.25 5.76 -2.20
CA ALA A 57 13.53 6.52 -0.98
C ALA A 57 12.83 5.93 0.26
N LEU A 58 11.59 5.46 0.10
CA LEU A 58 10.85 4.80 1.18
C LEU A 58 11.44 3.43 1.54
N LEU A 59 11.92 2.69 0.56
CA LEU A 59 12.68 1.45 0.81
C LEU A 59 13.95 1.76 1.63
N ASP A 60 14.71 2.78 1.24
CA ASP A 60 15.92 3.18 1.97
C ASP A 60 15.61 3.62 3.41
N ALA A 61 14.51 4.36 3.63
CA ALA A 61 14.09 4.80 4.95
C ALA A 61 13.70 3.63 5.90
N ARG A 62 13.35 2.46 5.35
CA ARG A 62 12.91 1.27 6.11
C ARG A 62 14.01 0.24 6.30
N ARG A 63 15.15 0.38 5.65
CA ARG A 63 16.24 -0.60 5.60
C ARG A 63 17.46 -0.11 6.38
N ASP A 64 18.24 -1.05 6.90
CA ASP A 64 19.52 -0.73 7.55
C ASP A 64 20.62 -0.39 6.53
N ALA A 65 20.51 -0.92 5.30
CA ALA A 65 21.43 -0.68 4.20
C ALA A 65 20.71 -0.07 2.99
N PRO A 66 21.10 1.12 2.52
CA PRO A 66 20.49 1.77 1.38
C PRO A 66 20.74 1.00 0.08
N LEU A 67 19.90 1.23 -0.91
CA LEU A 67 20.03 0.64 -2.25
C LEU A 67 21.31 1.11 -2.95
N GLY A 68 21.70 2.37 -2.75
CA GLY A 68 22.90 2.95 -3.35
C GLY A 68 22.89 2.91 -4.88
N GLU A 69 24.00 2.49 -5.50
CA GLU A 69 24.15 2.42 -6.98
C GLU A 69 23.25 1.37 -7.64
N ARG A 70 22.62 0.50 -6.88
CA ARG A 70 21.65 -0.49 -7.40
C ARG A 70 20.32 0.16 -7.78
N SER A 71 20.01 1.34 -7.24
CA SER A 71 18.76 2.05 -7.49
C SER A 71 18.72 2.66 -8.89
N SER A 72 17.62 2.43 -9.61
CA SER A 72 17.33 3.03 -10.91
C SER A 72 15.98 3.75 -10.82
N ALA A 73 16.03 5.03 -10.46
CA ALA A 73 14.85 5.84 -10.24
C ALA A 73 14.22 6.30 -11.55
N VAL A 74 12.93 6.03 -11.71
CA VAL A 74 12.13 6.38 -12.89
C VAL A 74 10.94 7.21 -12.45
N PRO A 75 10.94 8.53 -12.68
CA PRO A 75 9.78 9.38 -12.41
C PRO A 75 8.57 8.94 -13.25
N PHE A 76 7.37 9.19 -12.72
CA PHE A 76 6.13 8.97 -13.46
C PHE A 76 6.14 9.64 -14.84
N GLY A 77 5.59 8.96 -15.84
CA GLY A 77 5.49 9.44 -17.21
C GLY A 77 6.80 9.44 -18.01
N ARG A 78 7.93 9.10 -17.39
CA ARG A 78 9.21 9.00 -18.12
C ARG A 78 9.28 7.69 -18.88
N GLU A 79 9.40 7.78 -20.21
CA GLU A 79 9.63 6.62 -21.07
C GLU A 79 11.10 6.15 -20.97
N LEU A 80 11.26 4.84 -20.81
CA LEU A 80 12.55 4.13 -20.88
C LEU A 80 12.56 3.22 -22.10
N ASP A 81 13.70 3.20 -22.78
CA ASP A 81 13.94 2.30 -23.91
C ASP A 81 14.51 0.96 -23.42
N PHE A 82 13.79 -0.13 -23.70
CA PHE A 82 14.20 -1.51 -23.46
C PHE A 82 14.32 -2.28 -24.80
N GLY A 83 14.84 -1.64 -25.84
CA GLY A 83 15.01 -2.21 -27.16
C GLY A 83 13.68 -2.42 -27.88
N PRO A 84 13.10 -3.63 -27.93
CA PRO A 84 11.83 -3.89 -28.60
C PRO A 84 10.61 -3.34 -27.83
N CYS A 85 10.82 -2.88 -26.60
CA CYS A 85 9.77 -2.40 -25.71
C CYS A 85 10.10 -1.01 -25.17
N LYS A 86 9.05 -0.25 -24.88
CA LYS A 86 9.12 1.00 -24.13
C LYS A 86 8.41 0.84 -22.80
N VAL A 87 9.00 1.34 -21.73
CA VAL A 87 8.49 1.20 -20.36
C VAL A 87 8.21 2.56 -19.77
N THR A 88 7.03 2.72 -19.16
CA THR A 88 6.65 3.92 -18.41
C THR A 88 6.08 3.50 -17.06
N LEU A 89 6.32 4.28 -16.02
CA LEU A 89 5.68 4.12 -14.72
C LEU A 89 4.56 5.16 -14.56
N GLU A 90 3.38 4.68 -14.15
CA GLU A 90 2.19 5.51 -13.92
C GLU A 90 1.68 5.32 -12.47
N PRO A 91 1.03 6.33 -11.86
CA PRO A 91 0.54 6.18 -10.49
C PRO A 91 -0.40 5.00 -10.31
N ALA A 92 -0.19 4.22 -9.23
CA ALA A 92 -1.07 3.13 -8.82
C ALA A 92 -2.08 3.52 -7.73
N GLY A 93 -1.82 4.62 -6.99
CA GLY A 93 -2.77 5.14 -6.00
C GLY A 93 -2.84 4.39 -4.67
N HIS A 94 -1.91 3.46 -4.43
CA HIS A 94 -1.88 2.64 -3.23
C HIS A 94 -1.14 3.33 -2.06
N VAL A 95 0.11 3.72 -2.28
CA VAL A 95 0.94 4.49 -1.35
C VAL A 95 1.80 5.48 -2.12
N LEU A 96 2.53 6.38 -1.43
CA LEU A 96 3.43 7.32 -2.07
C LEU A 96 4.47 6.58 -2.92
N GLY A 97 4.56 6.97 -4.19
CA GLY A 97 5.45 6.37 -5.17
C GLY A 97 4.94 5.05 -5.79
N ALA A 98 3.86 4.47 -5.29
CA ALA A 98 3.31 3.24 -5.88
C ALA A 98 2.98 3.43 -7.36
N SER A 99 3.45 2.50 -8.20
CA SER A 99 3.40 2.63 -9.65
C SER A 99 2.85 1.40 -10.34
N GLN A 100 2.17 1.65 -11.46
CA GLN A 100 1.84 0.66 -12.47
C GLN A 100 2.96 0.64 -13.51
N LEU A 101 3.38 -0.55 -13.94
CA LEU A 101 4.33 -0.72 -15.04
C LEU A 101 3.56 -0.82 -16.36
N VAL A 102 3.80 0.13 -17.26
CA VAL A 102 3.24 0.13 -18.62
C VAL A 102 4.34 -0.28 -19.60
N VAL A 103 4.07 -1.27 -20.43
CA VAL A 103 5.01 -1.76 -21.45
C VAL A 103 4.34 -1.67 -22.82
N ASP A 104 4.83 -0.78 -23.65
CA ASP A 104 4.48 -0.72 -25.07
C ASP A 104 5.43 -1.62 -25.88
N HIS A 105 4.86 -2.56 -26.65
CA HIS A 105 5.60 -3.53 -27.45
C HIS A 105 4.90 -3.77 -28.80
N ALA A 106 5.54 -4.52 -29.70
CA ALA A 106 5.00 -4.75 -31.05
C ALA A 106 3.61 -5.46 -31.08
N GLY A 107 3.25 -6.16 -30.01
CA GLY A 107 1.96 -6.85 -29.86
C GLY A 107 0.86 -6.02 -29.23
N GLY A 108 1.15 -4.81 -28.73
CA GLY A 108 0.20 -3.95 -28.04
C GLY A 108 0.76 -3.36 -26.76
N ARG A 109 -0.12 -3.08 -25.81
CA ARG A 109 0.24 -2.54 -24.50
C ARG A 109 -0.07 -3.55 -23.40
N PHE A 110 0.93 -3.82 -22.58
CA PHE A 110 0.80 -4.58 -21.32
C PHE A 110 0.86 -3.61 -20.14
N VAL A 111 0.03 -3.88 -19.11
CA VAL A 111 0.05 -3.16 -17.84
C VAL A 111 0.11 -4.14 -16.68
N TYR A 112 1.05 -3.93 -15.75
CA TYR A 112 1.04 -4.53 -14.42
C TYR A 112 0.67 -3.47 -13.39
N THR A 113 -0.40 -3.69 -12.62
CA THR A 113 -0.91 -2.67 -11.70
C THR A 113 -0.04 -2.46 -10.46
N GLY A 114 0.76 -3.47 -10.05
CA GLY A 114 1.17 -3.54 -8.65
C GLY A 114 -0.09 -3.53 -7.77
N ASP A 115 0.03 -3.11 -6.52
CA ASP A 115 -1.14 -2.85 -5.70
C ASP A 115 -1.76 -1.51 -6.10
N VAL A 116 -3.09 -1.48 -6.25
CA VAL A 116 -3.80 -0.36 -6.85
C VAL A 116 -4.95 0.15 -5.98
N SER A 117 -5.12 1.46 -5.93
CA SER A 117 -6.30 2.13 -5.36
C SER A 117 -6.78 3.23 -6.29
N LEU A 118 -8.09 3.33 -6.47
CA LEU A 118 -8.73 4.28 -7.39
C LEU A 118 -9.35 5.48 -6.66
N GLY A 119 -9.35 5.43 -5.32
CA GLY A 119 -9.94 6.49 -4.49
C GLY A 119 -8.99 7.67 -4.27
N PRO A 120 -9.56 8.81 -3.87
CA PRO A 120 -8.77 10.00 -3.54
C PRO A 120 -7.87 9.74 -2.33
N ALA A 121 -6.65 10.26 -2.38
CA ALA A 121 -5.68 10.22 -1.31
C ALA A 121 -5.13 11.62 -1.00
N ARG A 122 -4.68 11.83 0.25
CA ARG A 122 -4.09 13.10 0.68
C ARG A 122 -2.57 13.09 0.58
N THR A 123 -1.96 11.93 0.48
CA THR A 123 -0.51 11.74 0.59
C THR A 123 0.17 11.30 -0.70
N HIS A 124 -0.60 10.95 -1.73
CA HIS A 124 -0.08 10.46 -3.00
C HIS A 124 -1.06 10.68 -4.15
N ALA A 125 -0.61 10.45 -5.38
CA ALA A 125 -1.45 10.55 -6.57
C ALA A 125 -2.43 9.38 -6.64
N GLU A 126 -3.64 9.64 -7.18
CA GLU A 126 -4.65 8.62 -7.42
C GLU A 126 -4.23 7.65 -8.53
N GLY A 127 -4.54 6.37 -8.34
CA GLY A 127 -4.44 5.37 -9.40
C GLY A 127 -5.55 5.52 -10.43
N LYS A 128 -5.28 5.06 -11.65
CA LYS A 128 -6.24 5.10 -12.76
C LYS A 128 -6.17 3.83 -13.58
N ALA A 129 -7.31 3.44 -14.16
CA ALA A 129 -7.31 2.40 -15.17
C ALA A 129 -6.55 2.90 -16.41
N ILE A 130 -5.58 2.12 -16.86
CA ILE A 130 -4.78 2.42 -18.04
C ILE A 130 -5.28 1.57 -19.21
N PRO A 131 -5.67 2.18 -20.36
CA PRO A 131 -6.05 1.43 -21.53
C PRO A 131 -4.90 0.52 -22.01
N CYS A 132 -5.19 -0.79 -22.16
CA CYS A 132 -4.19 -1.78 -22.56
C CYS A 132 -4.81 -2.97 -23.29
N ASP A 133 -3.97 -3.80 -23.88
CA ASP A 133 -4.36 -5.05 -24.54
C ASP A 133 -4.27 -6.24 -23.56
N GLU A 134 -3.31 -6.16 -22.65
CA GLU A 134 -2.99 -7.18 -21.65
C GLU A 134 -2.85 -6.54 -20.28
N LEU A 135 -3.59 -7.07 -19.30
CA LEU A 135 -3.61 -6.56 -17.94
C LEU A 135 -3.19 -7.66 -16.95
N LEU A 136 -2.16 -7.38 -16.17
CA LEU A 136 -1.80 -8.14 -14.98
C LEU A 136 -2.24 -7.32 -13.77
N VAL A 137 -3.30 -7.75 -13.08
CA VAL A 137 -3.96 -6.99 -12.01
C VAL A 137 -3.87 -7.71 -10.67
N GLU A 138 -3.63 -6.92 -9.61
CA GLU A 138 -3.74 -7.42 -8.23
C GLU A 138 -5.15 -7.92 -7.94
N SER A 139 -5.29 -8.72 -6.90
CA SER A 139 -6.56 -9.23 -6.43
C SER A 139 -6.59 -9.44 -4.92
N THR A 140 -5.92 -8.59 -4.17
CA THR A 140 -5.88 -8.63 -2.69
C THR A 140 -7.30 -8.76 -2.12
N PHE A 141 -8.22 -7.97 -2.65
CA PHE A 141 -9.64 -8.00 -2.28
C PHE A 141 -10.54 -8.47 -3.43
N GLY A 142 -10.09 -9.47 -4.17
CA GLY A 142 -10.72 -10.02 -5.37
C GLY A 142 -11.99 -10.86 -5.15
N ALA A 143 -12.75 -10.66 -4.07
CA ALA A 143 -14.00 -11.35 -3.79
C ALA A 143 -15.13 -10.38 -3.43
N PRO A 144 -16.41 -10.67 -3.79
CA PRO A 144 -17.54 -9.75 -3.59
C PRO A 144 -17.81 -9.31 -2.15
N ILE A 145 -17.32 -10.03 -1.15
CA ILE A 145 -17.43 -9.63 0.25
C ILE A 145 -16.66 -8.32 0.55
N PHE A 146 -15.65 -7.99 -0.26
CA PHE A 146 -14.81 -6.82 -0.06
C PHE A 146 -15.37 -5.60 -0.82
N ALA A 147 -16.56 -5.16 -0.39
CA ALA A 147 -17.19 -3.92 -0.80
C ALA A 147 -17.01 -2.87 0.31
N TRP A 148 -16.44 -1.72 -0.01
CA TRP A 148 -16.17 -0.68 0.98
C TRP A 148 -17.38 0.19 1.26
N PRO A 149 -17.62 0.56 2.54
CA PRO A 149 -18.50 1.67 2.87
C PRO A 149 -17.91 3.00 2.33
N ASN A 150 -18.68 4.05 2.42
CA ASN A 150 -18.21 5.39 2.02
C ASN A 150 -17.01 5.80 2.90
N ARG A 151 -15.87 6.14 2.25
CA ARG A 151 -14.62 6.49 2.93
C ARG A 151 -14.75 7.70 3.86
N ASP A 152 -15.48 8.73 3.43
CA ASP A 152 -15.63 9.96 4.23
C ASP A 152 -16.49 9.72 5.46
N GLU A 153 -17.52 8.85 5.35
CA GLU A 153 -18.32 8.43 6.49
C GLU A 153 -17.51 7.61 7.50
N GLU A 154 -16.70 6.67 7.04
CA GLU A 154 -15.81 5.89 7.90
C GLU A 154 -14.76 6.78 8.58
N LEU A 155 -14.20 7.75 7.87
CA LEU A 155 -13.28 8.72 8.45
C LEU A 155 -13.97 9.60 9.50
N ALA A 156 -15.18 10.07 9.23
CA ALA A 156 -15.96 10.85 10.21
C ALA A 156 -16.27 10.03 11.48
N ARG A 157 -16.58 8.73 11.34
CA ARG A 157 -16.74 7.80 12.47
C ARG A 157 -15.46 7.63 13.26
N LEU A 158 -14.31 7.52 12.60
CA LEU A 158 -12.99 7.44 13.26
C LEU A 158 -12.66 8.73 14.02
N VAL A 159 -12.94 9.90 13.42
CA VAL A 159 -12.73 11.21 14.07
C VAL A 159 -13.60 11.34 15.32
N ALA A 160 -14.88 10.95 15.25
CA ALA A 160 -15.77 10.94 16.41
C ALA A 160 -15.24 10.02 17.52
N PHE A 161 -14.80 8.81 17.20
CA PHE A 161 -14.18 7.87 18.13
C PHE A 161 -12.94 8.47 18.82
N CYS A 162 -12.07 9.14 18.06
CA CYS A 162 -10.88 9.81 18.61
C CYS A 162 -11.25 10.94 19.57
N ASN A 163 -12.24 11.76 19.23
CA ASN A 163 -12.71 12.85 20.09
C ASN A 163 -13.33 12.33 21.38
N GLU A 164 -14.20 11.32 21.32
CA GLU A 164 -14.81 10.66 22.49
C GLU A 164 -13.74 10.15 23.47
N ALA A 165 -12.67 9.53 22.96
CA ALA A 165 -11.58 9.05 23.81
C ALA A 165 -10.84 10.22 24.49
N ILE A 166 -10.52 11.28 23.73
CA ILE A 166 -9.81 12.47 24.25
C ILE A 166 -10.65 13.18 25.31
N GLU A 167 -11.93 13.44 25.05
CA GLU A 167 -12.87 14.06 25.96
C GLU A 167 -13.03 13.24 27.26
N GLY A 168 -13.00 11.91 27.13
CA GLY A 168 -12.99 10.97 28.26
C GLY A 168 -11.65 10.90 29.01
N GLY A 169 -10.64 11.69 28.62
CA GLY A 169 -9.30 11.68 29.22
C GLY A 169 -8.50 10.41 28.91
N ARG A 170 -8.85 9.67 27.85
CA ARG A 170 -8.20 8.44 27.38
C ARG A 170 -7.40 8.69 26.11
N ARG A 171 -6.65 7.70 25.69
CA ARG A 171 -5.99 7.69 24.38
C ARG A 171 -6.91 7.02 23.36
N ALA A 172 -6.95 7.56 22.14
CA ALA A 172 -7.40 6.82 20.98
C ALA A 172 -6.17 6.13 20.34
N LEU A 173 -6.07 4.81 20.45
CA LEU A 173 -5.05 4.02 19.78
C LEU A 173 -5.59 3.56 18.44
N VAL A 174 -5.10 4.15 17.37
CA VAL A 174 -5.47 3.84 15.98
C VAL A 174 -4.45 2.86 15.42
N LEU A 175 -4.84 1.60 15.28
CA LEU A 175 -4.01 0.55 14.69
C LEU A 175 -4.06 0.64 13.17
N ALA A 176 -2.92 0.91 12.55
CA ALA A 176 -2.76 1.07 11.11
C ALA A 176 -1.34 0.67 10.68
N TYR A 177 -1.19 0.17 9.45
CA TYR A 177 0.12 -0.18 8.90
C TYR A 177 1.05 1.03 8.85
N SER A 178 2.36 0.80 9.11
CA SER A 178 3.35 1.86 9.29
C SER A 178 3.67 2.63 8.02
N LEU A 179 3.55 1.99 6.83
CA LEU A 179 3.72 2.61 5.53
C LEU A 179 2.36 2.76 4.84
N GLY A 180 2.09 3.94 4.29
CA GLY A 180 0.87 4.27 3.57
C GLY A 180 -0.29 4.66 4.50
N LYS A 181 -0.92 3.69 5.16
CA LYS A 181 -2.09 3.88 6.02
C LYS A 181 -1.85 4.88 7.15
N ALA A 182 -0.73 4.76 7.88
CA ALA A 182 -0.43 5.67 8.98
C ALA A 182 -0.28 7.12 8.48
N GLN A 183 0.35 7.35 7.33
CA GLN A 183 0.54 8.67 6.75
C GLN A 183 -0.78 9.27 6.25
N GLU A 184 -1.60 8.48 5.57
CA GLU A 184 -2.90 8.91 5.08
C GLU A 184 -3.86 9.27 6.22
N LEU A 185 -3.88 8.46 7.30
CA LEU A 185 -4.64 8.76 8.51
C LEU A 185 -4.09 10.00 9.22
N THR A 186 -2.76 10.18 9.27
CA THR A 186 -2.14 11.38 9.85
C THR A 186 -2.62 12.63 9.12
N ALA A 187 -2.54 12.66 7.79
CA ALA A 187 -3.00 13.79 6.99
C ALA A 187 -4.52 14.03 7.18
N SER A 188 -5.30 12.96 7.19
CA SER A 188 -6.75 13.04 7.34
C SER A 188 -7.18 13.56 8.72
N LEU A 189 -6.57 13.06 9.80
CA LEU A 189 -6.87 13.49 11.17
C LEU A 189 -6.40 14.94 11.43
N ARG A 190 -5.23 15.32 10.90
CA ARG A 190 -4.77 16.72 10.98
C ARG A 190 -5.73 17.70 10.31
N ALA A 191 -6.31 17.32 9.18
CA ALA A 191 -7.29 18.15 8.48
C ALA A 191 -8.55 18.43 9.34
N THR A 192 -8.81 17.65 10.39
CA THR A 192 -9.90 17.87 11.35
C THR A 192 -9.45 18.59 12.64
N GLY A 193 -8.20 19.04 12.70
CA GLY A 193 -7.61 19.74 13.87
C GLY A 193 -7.04 18.82 14.93
N LEU A 194 -7.08 17.50 14.77
CA LEU A 194 -6.42 16.56 15.66
C LEU A 194 -4.91 16.59 15.46
N ARG A 195 -4.15 16.29 16.53
CA ARG A 195 -2.68 16.21 16.50
C ARG A 195 -2.22 14.79 16.75
N PRO A 196 -1.96 14.01 15.70
CA PRO A 196 -1.55 12.62 15.83
C PRO A 196 -0.17 12.47 16.46
N VAL A 197 0.00 11.41 17.23
CA VAL A 197 1.27 10.95 17.80
C VAL A 197 1.59 9.61 17.13
N LEU A 198 2.74 9.50 16.47
CA LEU A 198 3.09 8.32 15.69
C LEU A 198 4.01 7.38 16.47
N HIS A 199 3.73 6.09 16.40
CA HIS A 199 4.69 5.05 16.80
C HIS A 199 5.99 5.19 15.98
N GLY A 200 7.14 4.83 16.57
CA GLY A 200 8.45 5.06 15.97
C GLY A 200 8.61 4.56 14.54
N ALA A 201 8.06 3.38 14.21
CA ALA A 201 8.07 2.85 12.84
C ALA A 201 7.28 3.76 11.88
N ALA A 202 6.06 4.15 12.22
CA ALA A 202 5.23 5.05 11.43
C ALA A 202 5.83 6.46 11.34
N TYR A 203 6.46 6.95 12.43
CA TYR A 203 7.11 8.26 12.45
C TYR A 203 8.32 8.33 11.51
N ARG A 204 9.13 7.28 11.45
CA ARG A 204 10.27 7.17 10.53
C ARG A 204 9.80 7.28 9.07
N VAL A 205 8.77 6.55 8.71
CA VAL A 205 8.18 6.60 7.37
C VAL A 205 7.57 7.98 7.10
N ALA A 206 6.84 8.56 8.06
CA ALA A 206 6.25 9.89 7.93
C ALA A 206 7.32 10.99 7.72
N THR A 207 8.48 10.87 8.38
CA THR A 207 9.63 11.76 8.15
C THR A 207 10.15 11.64 6.71
N ALA A 208 10.19 10.42 6.16
CA ALA A 208 10.58 10.23 4.76
C ALA A 208 9.54 10.84 3.79
N TYR A 209 8.24 10.71 4.08
CA TYR A 209 7.18 11.37 3.32
C TYR A 209 7.34 12.90 3.30
N GLU A 210 7.65 13.53 4.44
CA GLU A 210 7.92 14.98 4.48
C GLU A 210 9.17 15.36 3.68
N GLY A 211 10.22 14.55 3.75
CA GLY A 211 11.41 14.71 2.91
C GLY A 211 11.13 14.63 1.40
N LEU A 212 10.04 13.96 1.03
CA LEU A 212 9.54 13.83 -0.35
C LEU A 212 8.45 14.86 -0.70
N GLY A 213 8.20 15.85 0.18
CA GLY A 213 7.30 16.96 -0.08
C GLY A 213 5.85 16.78 0.37
N VAL A 214 5.53 15.70 1.10
CA VAL A 214 4.18 15.47 1.65
C VAL A 214 4.07 16.08 3.04
N ASP A 215 3.26 17.11 3.22
CA ASP A 215 3.05 17.76 4.53
C ASP A 215 2.27 16.86 5.49
N LEU A 216 2.94 16.33 6.49
CA LEU A 216 2.37 15.57 7.60
C LEU A 216 2.45 16.31 8.94
N GLY A 217 2.95 17.54 8.95
CA GLY A 217 3.01 18.41 10.12
C GLY A 217 4.12 18.06 11.12
N ILE A 218 5.12 17.27 10.72
CA ILE A 218 6.26 16.92 11.57
C ILE A 218 7.13 18.17 11.78
N ALA A 219 7.51 18.85 10.70
CA ALA A 219 8.32 20.05 10.76
C ALA A 219 7.63 21.19 11.53
N ALA A 220 6.29 21.27 11.49
CA ALA A 220 5.50 22.23 12.25
C ALA A 220 5.29 21.83 13.73
N GLY A 221 5.69 20.63 14.13
CA GLY A 221 5.42 20.09 15.48
C GLY A 221 3.96 19.77 15.77
N GLU A 222 3.15 19.59 14.73
CA GLU A 222 1.73 19.18 14.82
C GLU A 222 1.57 17.68 14.88
N THR A 223 2.51 16.94 14.31
CA THR A 223 2.65 15.48 14.39
C THR A 223 3.92 15.14 15.17
N LEU A 224 3.80 14.33 16.21
CA LEU A 224 4.89 14.05 17.14
C LEU A 224 5.27 12.56 17.14
N ALA A 225 6.55 12.28 17.42
CA ALA A 225 6.98 10.92 17.73
C ALA A 225 6.43 10.49 19.11
N TYR A 226 6.03 9.21 19.22
CA TYR A 226 5.51 8.66 20.48
C TYR A 226 6.51 8.82 21.64
N ALA A 227 7.79 8.60 21.38
CA ALA A 227 8.84 8.73 22.38
C ALA A 227 8.92 10.17 22.96
N ASP A 228 8.74 11.19 22.15
CA ASP A 228 8.83 12.59 22.54
C ASP A 228 7.54 13.07 23.24
N ALA A 229 6.39 12.69 22.70
CA ALA A 229 5.09 13.13 23.22
C ALA A 229 4.69 12.40 24.51
N LEU A 230 4.93 11.09 24.57
CA LEU A 230 4.36 10.18 25.59
C LEU A 230 5.43 9.34 26.29
N GLY A 231 6.65 9.27 25.73
CA GLY A 231 7.78 8.50 26.23
C GLY A 231 8.48 9.20 27.40
N GLY A 232 8.04 8.92 28.58
CA GLY A 232 8.79 9.28 29.79
C GLY A 232 8.43 8.31 30.90
N ALA A 233 9.38 7.50 31.33
CA ALA A 233 9.20 6.47 32.39
C ALA A 233 8.67 7.02 33.74
N ARG A 234 8.44 8.32 33.85
CA ARG A 234 8.02 9.00 35.08
C ARG A 234 6.64 9.67 35.05
N ARG A 235 5.90 9.62 33.91
CA ARG A 235 4.55 10.21 33.88
C ARG A 235 3.54 9.28 34.56
N LYS A 236 3.07 9.69 35.72
CA LYS A 236 2.03 8.96 36.49
C LYS A 236 0.68 8.87 35.76
N LYS A 237 0.41 9.75 34.81
CA LYS A 237 -0.78 9.74 33.94
C LYS A 237 -0.38 10.16 32.55
N ALA A 238 -0.58 9.28 31.58
CA ALA A 238 -0.34 9.62 30.19
C ALA A 238 -1.43 10.58 29.70
N PRO A 239 -1.06 11.63 28.94
CA PRO A 239 -2.04 12.57 28.41
C PRO A 239 -2.99 11.87 27.41
N ALA A 240 -4.22 12.40 27.31
CA ALA A 240 -5.12 12.06 26.22
C ALA A 240 -4.48 12.46 24.89
N ALA A 241 -4.51 11.54 23.92
CA ALA A 241 -3.88 11.75 22.61
C ALA A 241 -4.44 10.76 21.59
N VAL A 242 -4.37 11.11 20.31
CA VAL A 242 -4.53 10.15 19.22
C VAL A 242 -3.16 9.56 18.92
N VAL A 243 -3.04 8.24 19.03
CA VAL A 243 -1.80 7.49 18.77
C VAL A 243 -2.02 6.60 17.55
N ILE A 244 -1.24 6.76 16.49
CA ILE A 244 -1.26 5.86 15.34
C ILE A 244 -0.08 4.90 15.47
N ALA A 245 -0.37 3.60 15.44
CA ALA A 245 0.63 2.56 15.70
C ALA A 245 0.34 1.29 14.88
N PRO A 246 1.36 0.50 14.50
CA PRO A 246 1.15 -0.74 13.78
C PRO A 246 0.45 -1.80 14.65
N PRO A 247 -0.36 -2.70 14.06
CA PRO A 247 -1.15 -3.70 14.79
C PRO A 247 -0.33 -4.59 15.74
N TRP A 248 0.91 -4.95 15.34
CA TRP A 248 1.80 -5.77 16.18
C TRP A 248 2.20 -5.10 17.50
N SER A 249 2.14 -3.75 17.57
CA SER A 249 2.49 -2.96 18.76
C SER A 249 1.34 -2.83 19.78
N ALA A 250 0.13 -3.26 19.44
CA ALA A 250 -1.08 -3.09 20.25
C ALA A 250 -0.89 -3.53 21.72
N LYS A 251 -0.23 -4.68 21.96
CA LYS A 251 0.04 -5.20 23.32
C LYS A 251 0.90 -4.26 24.16
N ALA A 252 1.81 -3.51 23.57
CA ALA A 252 2.66 -2.56 24.29
C ALA A 252 1.87 -1.35 24.78
N HIS A 253 0.85 -0.93 24.03
CA HIS A 253 -0.02 0.19 24.36
C HIS A 253 -1.14 -0.15 25.33
N ALA A 254 -1.55 -1.42 25.43
CA ALA A 254 -2.62 -1.91 26.31
C ALA A 254 -2.38 -1.71 27.82
N LYS A 255 -1.18 -1.29 28.22
CA LYS A 255 -0.84 -0.98 29.63
C LYS A 255 -1.39 0.36 30.13
N SER A 256 -1.92 1.19 29.25
CA SER A 256 -2.55 2.48 29.57
C SER A 256 -4.02 2.45 29.15
N PRO A 257 -4.92 3.14 29.86
CA PRO A 257 -6.30 3.27 29.41
C PRO A 257 -6.35 3.87 28.01
N CYS A 258 -6.83 3.09 27.05
CA CYS A 258 -6.99 3.52 25.66
C CYS A 258 -8.23 2.87 25.06
N ASP A 259 -8.86 3.57 24.15
CA ASP A 259 -9.87 3.04 23.25
C ASP A 259 -9.14 2.66 21.95
N VAL A 260 -9.33 1.45 21.47
CA VAL A 260 -8.57 0.88 20.36
C VAL A 260 -9.41 0.84 19.08
N ALA A 261 -8.95 1.53 18.06
CA ALA A 261 -9.50 1.48 16.68
C ALA A 261 -8.61 0.62 15.78
N PHE A 262 -9.20 -0.21 14.93
CA PHE A 262 -8.48 -0.92 13.88
C PHE A 262 -8.89 -0.36 12.51
N CYS A 263 -7.95 0.28 11.81
CA CYS A 263 -8.16 0.90 10.51
C CYS A 263 -7.53 0.02 9.40
N SER A 264 -8.36 -0.74 8.72
CA SER A 264 -7.94 -1.66 7.64
C SER A 264 -9.15 -2.08 6.82
N ALA A 265 -8.93 -2.50 5.56
CA ALA A 265 -9.93 -3.24 4.80
C ALA A 265 -10.42 -4.50 5.53
N PHE A 266 -9.54 -5.17 6.25
CA PHE A 266 -9.87 -6.36 7.06
C PHE A 266 -10.80 -6.07 8.24
N ALA A 267 -11.01 -4.81 8.61
CA ALA A 267 -12.01 -4.42 9.62
C ALA A 267 -13.46 -4.73 9.19
N LEU A 268 -13.67 -5.07 7.92
CA LEU A 268 -14.94 -5.59 7.41
C LEU A 268 -15.33 -6.95 8.03
N VAL A 269 -14.37 -7.68 8.59
CA VAL A 269 -14.57 -9.01 9.19
C VAL A 269 -14.25 -8.93 10.69
N ASP A 270 -15.27 -9.11 11.54
CA ASP A 270 -15.17 -8.97 13.01
C ASP A 270 -14.02 -9.79 13.61
N ALA A 271 -13.76 -10.99 13.08
CA ALA A 271 -12.67 -11.83 13.59
C ALA A 271 -11.28 -11.18 13.48
N HIS A 272 -11.06 -10.26 12.53
CA HIS A 272 -9.80 -9.51 12.44
C HIS A 272 -9.75 -8.40 13.49
N VAL A 273 -10.87 -7.74 13.77
CA VAL A 273 -11.01 -6.73 14.84
C VAL A 273 -10.73 -7.38 16.20
N ASP A 274 -11.34 -8.55 16.45
CA ASP A 274 -11.14 -9.33 17.67
C ASP A 274 -9.68 -9.79 17.84
N ARG A 275 -9.04 -10.24 16.75
CA ARG A 275 -7.63 -10.70 16.77
C ARG A 275 -6.66 -9.63 17.25
N VAL A 276 -6.87 -8.38 16.83
CA VAL A 276 -6.06 -7.24 17.29
C VAL A 276 -6.56 -6.62 18.58
N ARG A 277 -7.67 -7.14 19.15
CA ARG A 277 -8.33 -6.64 20.36
C ARG A 277 -8.71 -5.18 20.26
N ALA A 278 -9.22 -4.76 19.11
CA ALA A 278 -9.76 -3.43 18.96
C ALA A 278 -11.20 -3.35 19.45
N ASP A 279 -11.55 -2.21 20.03
CA ASP A 279 -12.92 -1.92 20.49
C ASP A 279 -13.84 -1.63 19.29
N ARG A 280 -13.27 -1.14 18.18
CA ARG A 280 -14.02 -0.81 16.97
C ARG A 280 -13.16 -0.94 15.71
N GLY A 281 -13.76 -1.52 14.65
CA GLY A 281 -13.19 -1.56 13.30
C GLY A 281 -13.66 -0.38 12.44
N PHE A 282 -12.76 0.11 11.57
CA PHE A 282 -13.02 1.13 10.56
C PHE A 282 -12.50 0.65 9.22
N VAL A 283 -13.40 0.54 8.23
CA VAL A 283 -13.06 0.01 6.91
C VAL A 283 -12.45 1.13 6.06
N LEU A 284 -11.15 1.29 6.21
CA LEU A 284 -10.34 2.26 5.46
C LEU A 284 -9.23 1.51 4.72
N SER A 285 -9.39 1.36 3.41
CA SER A 285 -8.48 0.60 2.53
C SER A 285 -7.57 1.53 1.74
N ASP A 286 -6.35 1.05 1.43
CA ASP A 286 -5.42 1.62 0.45
C ASP A 286 -5.41 0.80 -0.84
N HIS A 287 -6.23 -0.25 -0.93
CA HIS A 287 -6.43 -1.05 -2.13
C HIS A 287 -7.81 -0.80 -2.72
N ALA A 288 -7.94 -1.11 -3.99
CA ALA A 288 -9.24 -1.16 -4.65
C ALA A 288 -10.15 -2.23 -4.03
N SER A 289 -11.43 -1.90 -3.89
CA SER A 289 -12.49 -2.86 -3.57
C SER A 289 -12.70 -3.84 -4.71
N PHE A 290 -13.48 -4.90 -4.44
CA PHE A 290 -13.89 -5.84 -5.49
C PHE A 290 -14.54 -5.15 -6.68
N ASP A 291 -15.49 -4.24 -6.43
CA ASP A 291 -16.20 -3.53 -7.49
C ASP A 291 -15.29 -2.56 -8.26
N GLU A 292 -14.34 -1.93 -7.57
CA GLU A 292 -13.34 -1.07 -8.20
C GLU A 292 -12.35 -1.86 -9.05
N LEU A 293 -11.93 -3.07 -8.61
CA LEU A 293 -11.11 -3.98 -9.43
C LEU A 293 -11.85 -4.39 -10.71
N VAL A 294 -13.12 -4.75 -10.62
CA VAL A 294 -13.96 -5.08 -11.78
C VAL A 294 -14.11 -3.86 -12.71
N ALA A 295 -14.32 -2.67 -12.14
CA ALA A 295 -14.44 -1.43 -12.91
C ALA A 295 -13.12 -1.07 -13.60
N LEU A 296 -11.97 -1.21 -12.92
CA LEU A 296 -10.63 -1.01 -13.47
C LEU A 296 -10.39 -1.92 -14.68
N VAL A 297 -10.67 -3.23 -14.51
CA VAL A 297 -10.53 -4.22 -15.60
C VAL A 297 -11.37 -3.83 -16.81
N ARG A 298 -12.63 -3.43 -16.61
CA ARG A 298 -13.50 -2.99 -17.70
C ARG A 298 -13.00 -1.71 -18.38
N ALA A 299 -12.56 -0.74 -17.59
CA ALA A 299 -12.08 0.54 -18.10
C ALA A 299 -10.74 0.41 -18.84
N SER A 300 -9.90 -0.59 -18.51
CA SER A 300 -8.66 -0.87 -19.24
C SER A 300 -8.90 -1.35 -20.67
N GLY A 301 -10.05 -1.94 -20.96
CA GLY A 301 -10.36 -2.54 -22.26
C GLY A 301 -9.49 -3.74 -22.63
N ALA A 302 -8.78 -4.32 -21.66
CA ALA A 302 -7.85 -5.41 -21.88
C ALA A 302 -8.54 -6.63 -22.48
N ARG A 303 -7.91 -7.22 -23.48
CA ARG A 303 -8.37 -8.44 -24.15
C ARG A 303 -7.96 -9.71 -23.38
N THR A 304 -6.86 -9.63 -22.65
CA THR A 304 -6.35 -10.71 -21.81
C THR A 304 -6.10 -10.17 -20.41
N ILE A 305 -6.68 -10.79 -19.40
CA ILE A 305 -6.55 -10.39 -18.00
C ILE A 305 -5.88 -11.54 -17.25
N THR A 306 -4.84 -11.22 -16.52
CA THR A 306 -4.21 -12.13 -15.57
C THR A 306 -4.33 -11.53 -14.17
N THR A 307 -4.95 -12.26 -13.25
CA THR A 307 -5.05 -11.83 -11.85
C THR A 307 -3.91 -12.42 -11.04
N THR A 308 -3.37 -11.65 -10.11
CA THR A 308 -2.25 -12.08 -9.25
C THR A 308 -2.44 -11.52 -7.84
N HIS A 309 -1.69 -12.01 -6.87
CA HIS A 309 -1.79 -11.70 -5.43
C HIS A 309 -3.17 -12.02 -4.84
N GLY A 310 -3.25 -12.16 -3.53
CA GLY A 310 -4.50 -12.30 -2.79
C GLY A 310 -5.48 -13.32 -3.35
N LEU A 311 -6.68 -12.86 -3.69
CA LEU A 311 -7.79 -13.69 -4.16
C LEU A 311 -7.82 -13.81 -5.70
N ALA A 312 -6.69 -14.16 -6.31
CA ALA A 312 -6.51 -14.20 -7.76
C ALA A 312 -7.52 -15.12 -8.47
N GLU A 313 -7.70 -16.36 -8.02
CA GLU A 313 -8.67 -17.27 -8.62
C GLU A 313 -10.14 -16.85 -8.46
N PRO A 314 -10.62 -16.37 -7.30
CA PRO A 314 -11.96 -15.81 -7.16
C PRO A 314 -12.25 -14.69 -8.15
N LEU A 315 -11.32 -13.71 -8.28
CA LEU A 315 -11.49 -12.60 -9.23
C LEU A 315 -11.48 -13.10 -10.67
N ALA A 316 -10.52 -13.95 -11.07
CA ALA A 316 -10.47 -14.50 -12.43
C ALA A 316 -11.74 -15.24 -12.81
N ARG A 317 -12.28 -16.09 -11.91
CA ARG A 317 -13.55 -16.79 -12.14
C ARG A 317 -14.73 -15.83 -12.28
N HIS A 318 -14.75 -14.75 -11.50
CA HIS A 318 -15.81 -13.74 -11.63
C HIS A 318 -15.73 -13.01 -12.98
N LEU A 319 -14.55 -12.55 -13.37
CA LEU A 319 -14.33 -11.90 -14.66
C LEU A 319 -14.68 -12.82 -15.85
N ALA A 320 -14.34 -14.11 -15.76
CA ALA A 320 -14.71 -15.08 -16.78
C ALA A 320 -16.24 -15.26 -16.92
N ARG A 321 -17.00 -15.22 -15.81
CA ARG A 321 -18.48 -15.23 -15.85
C ARG A 321 -19.05 -13.98 -16.49
N LEU A 322 -18.33 -12.86 -16.47
CA LEU A 322 -18.68 -11.63 -17.18
C LEU A 322 -18.31 -11.65 -18.68
N GLY A 323 -17.80 -12.79 -19.17
CA GLY A 323 -17.40 -12.98 -20.57
C GLY A 323 -15.99 -12.46 -20.90
N LEU A 324 -15.17 -12.09 -19.90
CA LEU A 324 -13.81 -11.63 -20.10
C LEU A 324 -12.81 -12.80 -20.12
N ARG A 325 -11.73 -12.67 -20.89
CA ARG A 325 -10.64 -13.66 -20.92
C ARG A 325 -9.73 -13.45 -19.72
N ALA A 326 -10.07 -14.08 -18.61
CA ALA A 326 -9.34 -13.95 -17.36
C ALA A 326 -8.78 -15.29 -16.89
N SER A 327 -7.54 -15.27 -16.40
CA SER A 327 -6.84 -16.40 -15.75
C SER A 327 -6.11 -15.91 -14.51
N ALA A 328 -5.84 -16.80 -13.57
CA ALA A 328 -5.09 -16.49 -12.36
C ALA A 328 -3.66 -17.03 -12.46
N VAL A 329 -2.69 -16.23 -11.98
CA VAL A 329 -1.37 -16.71 -11.59
C VAL A 329 -1.31 -16.69 -10.07
N VAL A 330 -1.31 -17.87 -9.48
CA VAL A 330 -1.17 -18.02 -8.03
C VAL A 330 0.31 -17.87 -7.70
N ARG A 331 0.66 -16.82 -6.95
CA ARG A 331 1.94 -16.73 -6.24
C ARG A 331 1.77 -17.47 -4.92
N ASP A 332 2.76 -18.28 -4.53
CA ASP A 332 2.79 -18.79 -3.16
C ASP A 332 2.73 -17.59 -2.21
N ALA A 333 1.74 -17.60 -1.32
CA ALA A 333 1.54 -16.51 -0.40
C ALA A 333 2.82 -16.34 0.44
N ILE A 334 3.48 -15.20 0.31
CA ILE A 334 4.44 -14.79 1.31
C ILE A 334 3.58 -14.30 2.48
N ASP A 335 3.47 -15.13 3.51
CA ASP A 335 2.87 -14.75 4.82
C ASP A 335 3.79 -13.76 5.56
N ALA A 336 4.32 -12.75 4.88
CA ALA A 336 4.98 -11.65 5.54
C ALA A 336 3.90 -10.61 5.84
N PRO A 337 3.56 -10.36 7.11
CA PRO A 337 2.71 -9.24 7.44
C PRO A 337 3.38 -7.96 6.93
N GLU A 338 2.62 -7.08 6.28
CA GLU A 338 3.06 -5.79 5.70
C GLU A 338 3.98 -4.96 6.62
N ASP A 339 3.96 -5.21 7.93
CA ASP A 339 4.72 -4.54 8.98
C ASP A 339 5.87 -5.37 9.61
N SER A 340 6.32 -6.47 8.99
CA SER A 340 7.44 -7.24 9.50
C SER A 340 8.80 -6.65 9.11
N ALA A 341 9.13 -5.47 9.61
CA ALA A 341 10.50 -4.94 9.67
C ALA A 341 10.59 -3.77 10.69
#